data_746465a5e7849b79d46f92afe5e9a5fc
#
_entry.id   746465a5e7849b79d46f92afe5e9a5fc
#
_cell.length_a   1.000
_cell.length_b   1.000
_cell.length_c   1.000
_cell.angle_alpha   90.00
_cell.angle_beta   90.00
_cell.angle_gamma   90.00
#
_symmetry.space_group_name_H-M   'P 1'
#
loop_
_entity.id
_entity.type
_entity.pdbx_description
1 polymer ?
#
loop_
_entity_poly.entity_id
_entity_poly.type
_entity_poly.pdbx_seq_one_letter_code
_entity_poly.pdbx_strand_id
1 'polypeptide(L)'
;MGEQQKQACVHFDSIQIAHANSDGCQECILSGDEWVHLRLCLTCGHVGCCDDSPNRHATAHFKETQHPMIESLEPGDDWRWCYVDELLIPMNSLAVDELEQPSTETDGSARRKLPLSTRTSANGYKRGFKSICQRVRKCNKKNLEPTIELAVEIAREGREGRRIGTLFTFGDSDAVLAQSRSLILDPLAGHPDGAKHVTDQNLRGTIKELAQLDGAFVISDDGIVVSACRYLDAVASDVVLPYGMASRHLAGASISQATDAVAIVVSESSMVRVFDDGKLIAEIIPELWLMDHYNIQLAGPYREELMGNLAILTTANEN
;
A
#
# COMPACT_ATOMS: atom_id res chain seq x y z
N MET A 1 2.14 -35.25 -13.48
CA MET A 1 1.81 -33.83 -13.35
C MET A 1 0.57 -33.78 -12.45
N GLY A 2 0.79 -33.57 -11.17
CA GLY A 2 -0.27 -33.58 -10.15
C GLY A 2 -0.79 -32.17 -9.96
N GLU A 3 -2.08 -32.00 -10.16
CA GLU A 3 -2.83 -30.82 -9.73
C GLU A 3 -2.75 -30.74 -8.21
N GLN A 4 -2.10 -29.69 -7.70
CA GLN A 4 -2.20 -29.34 -6.28
C GLN A 4 -3.58 -28.74 -6.04
N GLN A 5 -4.47 -29.55 -5.48
CA GLN A 5 -5.73 -29.09 -4.90
C GLN A 5 -5.40 -28.03 -3.83
N LYS A 6 -5.94 -26.82 -4.00
CA LYS A 6 -5.97 -25.80 -2.94
C LYS A 6 -6.74 -26.40 -1.76
N GLN A 7 -6.04 -26.71 -0.69
CA GLN A 7 -6.63 -27.21 0.54
C GLN A 7 -7.35 -26.03 1.21
N ALA A 8 -8.68 -26.08 1.24
CA ALA A 8 -9.48 -25.11 1.97
C ALA A 8 -9.41 -25.47 3.48
N CYS A 9 -9.23 -24.46 4.34
CA CYS A 9 -9.26 -24.68 5.78
C CYS A 9 -10.67 -25.16 6.22
N VAL A 10 -10.72 -26.23 6.98
CA VAL A 10 -11.98 -26.79 7.50
C VAL A 10 -12.33 -26.30 8.91
N HIS A 11 -11.50 -25.43 9.50
CA HIS A 11 -11.63 -25.00 10.90
C HIS A 11 -12.45 -23.71 11.07
N PHE A 12 -13.11 -23.22 10.02
CA PHE A 12 -13.98 -22.03 10.11
C PHE A 12 -15.14 -22.18 11.08
N ASP A 13 -15.65 -23.40 11.26
CA ASP A 13 -16.73 -23.69 12.20
C ASP A 13 -16.33 -23.47 13.66
N SER A 14 -15.03 -23.33 13.94
CA SER A 14 -14.53 -23.00 15.29
C SER A 14 -14.65 -21.52 15.65
N ILE A 15 -15.02 -20.67 14.69
CA ILE A 15 -15.18 -19.23 14.92
C ILE A 15 -16.49 -18.97 15.65
N GLN A 16 -16.43 -18.54 16.90
CA GLN A 16 -17.57 -18.28 17.77
C GLN A 16 -17.66 -16.84 18.26
N ILE A 17 -16.53 -16.13 18.31
CA ILE A 17 -16.42 -14.81 18.91
C ILE A 17 -15.74 -13.83 17.97
N ALA A 18 -16.33 -12.63 17.87
CA ALA A 18 -15.83 -11.51 17.08
C ALA A 18 -15.26 -10.36 17.94
N HIS A 19 -15.21 -10.50 19.28
CA HIS A 19 -14.81 -9.43 20.18
C HIS A 19 -13.65 -9.85 21.08
N ALA A 20 -12.66 -8.96 21.19
CA ALA A 20 -11.54 -9.13 22.10
C ALA A 20 -11.99 -9.00 23.57
N ASN A 21 -11.48 -9.85 24.45
CA ASN A 21 -11.72 -9.82 25.89
C ASN A 21 -10.81 -8.82 26.62
N SER A 22 -9.81 -8.25 25.93
CA SER A 22 -8.83 -7.34 26.47
C SER A 22 -8.32 -6.40 25.38
N ASP A 23 -7.88 -5.22 25.77
CA ASP A 23 -7.25 -4.24 24.86
C ASP A 23 -5.75 -4.53 24.61
N GLY A 24 -5.20 -5.56 25.24
CA GLY A 24 -3.80 -5.97 25.10
C GLY A 24 -3.59 -7.45 25.41
N CYS A 25 -2.35 -7.93 25.28
CA CYS A 25 -2.03 -9.30 25.65
C CYS A 25 -2.32 -9.55 27.13
N GLN A 26 -3.24 -10.46 27.42
CA GLN A 26 -3.75 -10.68 28.79
C GLN A 26 -2.64 -11.07 29.76
N GLU A 27 -1.77 -11.97 29.36
CA GLU A 27 -0.66 -12.46 30.20
C GLU A 27 0.44 -11.40 30.35
N CYS A 28 0.77 -10.67 29.27
CA CYS A 28 1.77 -9.60 29.35
C CYS A 28 1.31 -8.45 30.25
N ILE A 29 0.01 -8.10 30.24
CA ILE A 29 -0.55 -7.10 31.17
C ILE A 29 -0.36 -7.55 32.61
N LEU A 30 -0.56 -8.84 32.91
CA LEU A 30 -0.41 -9.38 34.27
C LEU A 30 1.04 -9.46 34.73
N SER A 31 1.97 -9.78 33.80
CA SER A 31 3.41 -9.89 34.11
C SER A 31 4.17 -8.58 34.02
N GLY A 32 3.57 -7.56 33.40
CA GLY A 32 4.24 -6.27 33.11
C GLY A 32 5.20 -6.33 31.94
N ASP A 33 5.04 -7.31 31.05
CA ASP A 33 5.87 -7.48 29.87
C ASP A 33 5.35 -6.68 28.67
N GLU A 34 6.23 -6.42 27.69
CA GLU A 34 5.89 -5.75 26.44
C GLU A 34 5.60 -6.76 25.33
N TRP A 35 4.82 -6.35 24.33
CA TRP A 35 4.52 -7.13 23.13
C TRP A 35 4.74 -6.32 21.86
N VAL A 36 4.90 -7.01 20.73
CA VAL A 36 5.08 -6.39 19.41
C VAL A 36 3.72 -6.22 18.72
N HIS A 37 2.98 -7.32 18.51
CA HIS A 37 1.66 -7.29 17.89
C HIS A 37 0.67 -8.17 18.68
N LEU A 38 -0.62 -7.92 18.46
CA LEU A 38 -1.70 -8.63 19.11
C LEU A 38 -2.46 -9.56 18.17
N ARG A 39 -2.93 -10.68 18.72
CA ARG A 39 -3.72 -11.70 18.04
C ARG A 39 -4.95 -12.04 18.84
N LEU A 40 -6.10 -12.09 18.18
CA LEU A 40 -7.39 -12.45 18.77
C LEU A 40 -7.71 -13.92 18.48
N CYS A 41 -7.95 -14.70 19.50
CA CYS A 41 -8.53 -16.04 19.34
C CYS A 41 -10.02 -15.93 18.97
N LEU A 42 -10.38 -16.42 17.78
CA LEU A 42 -11.75 -16.34 17.26
C LEU A 42 -12.72 -17.34 17.90
N THR A 43 -12.22 -18.25 18.73
CA THR A 43 -13.08 -19.20 19.46
C THR A 43 -13.51 -18.65 20.82
N CYS A 44 -12.62 -17.95 21.56
CA CYS A 44 -12.92 -17.55 22.94
C CYS A 44 -12.67 -16.06 23.24
N GLY A 45 -12.16 -15.25 22.28
CA GLY A 45 -11.91 -13.83 22.48
C GLY A 45 -10.61 -13.51 23.23
N HIS A 46 -9.78 -14.50 23.55
CA HIS A 46 -8.49 -14.29 24.20
C HIS A 46 -7.57 -13.45 23.30
N VAL A 47 -6.89 -12.46 23.90
CA VAL A 47 -5.90 -11.62 23.25
C VAL A 47 -4.52 -12.02 23.73
N GLY A 48 -3.70 -12.53 22.80
CA GLY A 48 -2.31 -12.92 23.05
C GLY A 48 -1.34 -12.18 22.14
N CYS A 49 -0.07 -12.09 22.55
CA CYS A 49 0.97 -11.50 21.73
C CYS A 49 1.47 -12.46 20.63
N CYS A 50 1.93 -11.90 19.49
CA CYS A 50 2.40 -12.65 18.33
C CYS A 50 3.71 -13.39 18.58
N ASP A 51 4.16 -14.17 17.57
CA ASP A 51 5.39 -14.95 17.66
C ASP A 51 6.68 -14.11 17.55
N ASP A 52 6.59 -12.86 17.11
CA ASP A 52 7.69 -11.90 17.17
C ASP A 52 7.86 -11.28 18.55
N SER A 53 6.88 -11.45 19.42
CA SER A 53 6.95 -11.03 20.83
C SER A 53 7.74 -12.04 21.66
N PRO A 54 8.43 -11.61 22.73
CA PRO A 54 9.23 -12.51 23.57
C PRO A 54 8.45 -13.71 24.11
N ASN A 55 7.18 -13.50 24.51
CA ASN A 55 6.38 -14.48 25.24
C ASN A 55 5.45 -15.34 24.38
N ARG A 56 5.09 -14.92 23.16
CA ARG A 56 4.29 -15.70 22.18
C ARG A 56 2.97 -16.26 22.73
N HIS A 57 2.22 -15.47 23.47
CA HIS A 57 1.04 -15.95 24.21
C HIS A 57 -0.09 -16.42 23.28
N ALA A 58 -0.24 -15.92 22.07
CA ALA A 58 -1.22 -16.43 21.12
C ALA A 58 -0.93 -17.89 20.73
N THR A 59 0.32 -18.24 20.45
CA THR A 59 0.75 -19.62 20.17
C THR A 59 0.68 -20.50 21.41
N ALA A 60 0.99 -19.97 22.60
CA ALA A 60 0.85 -20.70 23.86
C ALA A 60 -0.62 -21.04 24.15
N HIS A 61 -1.53 -20.08 23.95
CA HIS A 61 -2.98 -20.27 24.06
C HIS A 61 -3.51 -21.36 23.12
N PHE A 62 -3.09 -21.35 21.83
CA PHE A 62 -3.45 -22.43 20.91
C PHE A 62 -2.99 -23.82 21.43
N LYS A 63 -1.75 -23.94 21.93
CA LYS A 63 -1.23 -25.21 22.42
C LYS A 63 -2.01 -25.74 23.64
N GLU A 64 -2.49 -24.85 24.49
CA GLU A 64 -3.25 -25.20 25.69
C GLU A 64 -4.73 -25.52 25.38
N THR A 65 -5.37 -24.71 24.54
CA THR A 65 -6.82 -24.77 24.31
C THR A 65 -7.24 -25.49 23.05
N GLN A 66 -6.32 -25.69 22.12
CA GLN A 66 -6.56 -26.22 20.76
C GLN A 66 -7.53 -25.36 19.94
N HIS A 67 -7.67 -24.06 20.25
CA HIS A 67 -8.46 -23.13 19.45
C HIS A 67 -7.71 -22.76 18.18
N PRO A 68 -8.15 -23.22 16.98
CA PRO A 68 -7.30 -23.22 15.80
C PRO A 68 -7.17 -21.86 15.10
N MET A 69 -8.15 -20.97 15.30
CA MET A 69 -8.28 -19.77 14.49
C MET A 69 -7.94 -18.50 15.28
N ILE A 70 -7.02 -17.71 14.74
CA ILE A 70 -6.72 -16.37 15.23
C ILE A 70 -6.88 -15.32 14.14
N GLU A 71 -7.04 -14.07 14.56
CA GLU A 71 -7.11 -12.87 13.73
C GLU A 71 -6.09 -11.84 14.21
N SER A 72 -5.52 -11.06 13.32
CA SER A 72 -4.70 -9.92 13.69
C SER A 72 -5.57 -8.81 14.29
N LEU A 73 -5.12 -8.17 15.37
CA LEU A 73 -5.73 -6.98 15.95
C LEU A 73 -5.02 -5.70 15.50
N GLU A 74 -3.99 -5.82 14.66
CA GLU A 74 -3.25 -4.66 14.20
C GLU A 74 -4.06 -3.87 13.16
N PRO A 75 -4.05 -2.54 13.25
CA PRO A 75 -4.74 -1.70 12.28
C PRO A 75 -4.21 -1.92 10.86
N GLY A 76 -5.09 -2.34 9.94
CA GLY A 76 -4.75 -2.61 8.55
C GLY A 76 -4.37 -4.06 8.24
N ASP A 77 -4.37 -4.91 9.23
CA ASP A 77 -4.20 -6.35 9.07
C ASP A 77 -5.58 -7.03 8.92
N ASP A 78 -5.93 -7.47 7.72
CA ASP A 78 -7.19 -8.16 7.42
C ASP A 78 -6.94 -9.64 7.12
N TRP A 79 -6.33 -10.37 8.07
CA TRP A 79 -6.03 -11.78 7.89
C TRP A 79 -6.31 -12.60 9.16
N ARG A 80 -6.58 -13.88 8.93
CA ARG A 80 -6.70 -14.93 9.92
C ARG A 80 -5.64 -15.99 9.71
N TRP A 81 -5.27 -16.67 10.77
CA TRP A 81 -4.36 -17.79 10.72
C TRP A 81 -5.00 -19.02 11.33
N CYS A 82 -4.89 -20.15 10.64
CA CYS A 82 -5.24 -21.45 11.19
C CYS A 82 -3.96 -22.16 11.67
N TYR A 83 -3.84 -22.40 12.95
CA TYR A 83 -2.69 -23.10 13.51
C TYR A 83 -2.63 -24.58 13.15
N VAL A 84 -3.77 -25.22 12.85
CA VAL A 84 -3.82 -26.66 12.49
C VAL A 84 -3.41 -26.88 11.05
N ASP A 85 -3.95 -26.08 10.11
CA ASP A 85 -3.66 -26.19 8.69
C ASP A 85 -2.41 -25.39 8.28
N GLU A 86 -1.84 -24.61 9.21
CA GLU A 86 -0.75 -23.65 8.96
C GLU A 86 -1.05 -22.75 7.74
N LEU A 87 -2.30 -22.25 7.69
CA LEU A 87 -2.83 -21.52 6.54
C LEU A 87 -3.18 -20.09 6.92
N LEU A 88 -2.62 -19.14 6.15
CA LEU A 88 -3.03 -17.75 6.19
C LEU A 88 -4.30 -17.56 5.35
N ILE A 89 -5.34 -17.02 5.98
CA ILE A 89 -6.65 -16.87 5.38
C ILE A 89 -7.01 -15.40 5.38
N PRO A 90 -7.10 -14.76 4.21
CA PRO A 90 -7.61 -13.40 4.10
C PRO A 90 -9.07 -13.33 4.54
N MET A 91 -9.47 -12.27 5.25
CA MET A 91 -10.85 -12.13 5.78
C MET A 91 -11.93 -12.10 4.69
N ASN A 92 -11.57 -11.80 3.44
CA ASN A 92 -12.49 -11.78 2.31
C ASN A 92 -12.69 -13.15 1.61
N SER A 93 -12.12 -14.25 2.11
CA SER A 93 -12.28 -15.57 1.48
C SER A 93 -13.60 -16.29 1.83
N LEU A 94 -14.45 -15.69 2.65
CA LEU A 94 -15.78 -16.20 3.00
C LEU A 94 -16.87 -15.47 2.19
N ALA A 95 -16.97 -15.75 0.92
CA ALA A 95 -18.16 -15.52 0.12
C ALA A 95 -18.52 -16.85 -0.53
N VAL A 96 -19.48 -17.43 -0.02
CA VAL A 96 -20.88 -17.71 -0.29
C VAL A 96 -21.14 -19.11 -0.72
N ASP A 97 -22.10 -19.74 -0.05
CA ASP A 97 -23.27 -20.24 -0.76
C ASP A 97 -24.52 -19.95 0.08
N GLU A 98 -25.43 -19.26 -0.57
CA GLU A 98 -26.88 -19.17 -0.35
C GLU A 98 -27.45 -19.01 1.06
N LEU A 99 -28.01 -17.84 1.33
CA LEU A 99 -29.40 -17.71 1.84
C LEU A 99 -30.00 -16.38 1.36
N GLU A 100 -30.98 -16.50 0.47
CA GLU A 100 -31.95 -15.45 0.13
C GLU A 100 -32.83 -15.10 1.35
N GLN A 101 -33.08 -13.83 1.60
CA GLN A 101 -34.34 -13.06 1.71
C GLN A 101 -34.27 -11.93 2.74
N PRO A 102 -35.27 -11.02 2.82
CA PRO A 102 -35.24 -9.74 2.09
C PRO A 102 -35.22 -8.50 3.01
N SER A 103 -34.86 -7.39 2.37
CA SER A 103 -35.16 -5.98 2.63
C SER A 103 -35.67 -5.53 4.00
N THR A 104 -34.94 -4.57 4.64
CA THR A 104 -35.46 -3.27 5.00
C THR A 104 -34.33 -2.23 5.03
N GLU A 105 -34.61 -1.11 4.42
CA GLU A 105 -33.77 0.09 4.35
C GLU A 105 -33.51 0.66 5.75
N THR A 106 -32.25 1.07 6.02
CA THR A 106 -31.94 2.38 6.61
C THR A 106 -30.45 2.64 6.57
N ASP A 107 -30.10 3.67 5.83
CA ASP A 107 -29.13 4.75 6.03
C ASP A 107 -27.65 4.43 6.33
N GLY A 108 -26.80 4.81 5.34
CA GLY A 108 -25.66 5.66 5.55
C GLY A 108 -24.31 5.06 5.94
N SER A 109 -23.72 4.11 5.21
CA SER A 109 -22.31 4.12 4.79
C SER A 109 -22.04 2.88 3.92
N ALA A 110 -22.39 2.99 2.66
CA ALA A 110 -22.22 1.89 1.71
C ALA A 110 -20.75 1.69 1.36
N ARG A 111 -20.15 0.62 1.89
CA ARG A 111 -18.97 0.00 1.30
C ARG A 111 -19.33 -0.42 -0.12
N ARG A 112 -18.91 0.35 -1.13
CA ARG A 112 -19.17 0.00 -2.53
C ARG A 112 -18.17 -1.07 -2.95
N LYS A 113 -18.67 -2.31 -3.16
CA LYS A 113 -17.98 -3.31 -3.97
C LYS A 113 -17.84 -2.77 -5.39
N LEU A 114 -16.64 -2.85 -5.95
CA LEU A 114 -16.40 -2.56 -7.37
C LEU A 114 -17.26 -3.49 -8.23
N PRO A 115 -18.09 -2.95 -9.15
CA PRO A 115 -18.74 -3.81 -10.12
C PRO A 115 -17.70 -4.33 -11.10
N LEU A 116 -17.58 -5.65 -11.19
CA LEU A 116 -16.84 -6.33 -12.27
C LEU A 116 -17.60 -6.08 -13.58
N SER A 117 -17.41 -4.94 -14.22
CA SER A 117 -18.02 -4.72 -15.52
C SER A 117 -16.99 -4.28 -16.55
N THR A 118 -17.03 -5.07 -17.60
CA THR A 118 -16.44 -4.93 -18.92
C THR A 118 -14.96 -5.25 -19.06
N ARG A 119 -14.69 -6.57 -19.18
CA ARG A 119 -13.53 -7.07 -19.92
C ARG A 119 -13.58 -6.54 -21.33
N THR A 120 -12.79 -5.55 -21.66
CA THR A 120 -12.43 -5.24 -23.05
C THR A 120 -11.02 -5.76 -23.32
N SER A 121 -11.04 -6.76 -24.18
CA SER A 121 -9.99 -7.50 -24.92
C SER A 121 -8.57 -6.93 -24.96
N ALA A 122 -7.69 -7.86 -24.99
CA ALA A 122 -6.27 -8.12 -25.29
C ALA A 122 -5.43 -7.11 -26.12
N ASN A 123 -5.80 -5.84 -26.26
CA ASN A 123 -5.03 -4.82 -26.99
C ASN A 123 -4.60 -3.62 -26.11
N GLY A 124 -4.58 -3.79 -24.79
CA GLY A 124 -4.38 -2.71 -23.80
C GLY A 124 -2.94 -2.32 -23.45
N TYR A 125 -1.92 -3.01 -23.97
CA TYR A 125 -0.52 -2.78 -23.58
C TYR A 125 0.12 -1.44 -24.02
N LYS A 126 -0.63 -0.56 -24.67
CA LYS A 126 -0.12 0.72 -25.19
C LYS A 126 -0.83 1.99 -24.68
N ARG A 127 -1.67 1.88 -23.66
CA ARG A 127 -2.21 3.07 -22.98
C ARG A 127 -1.59 3.17 -21.61
N GLY A 128 -0.36 3.67 -21.53
CA GLY A 128 0.34 3.89 -20.27
C GLY A 128 -0.46 4.72 -19.27
N PHE A 129 0.14 5.26 -18.24
CA PHE A 129 -0.53 6.02 -17.16
C PHE A 129 -1.09 7.38 -17.62
N LYS A 130 -1.66 7.44 -18.85
CA LYS A 130 -2.17 8.67 -19.49
C LYS A 130 -3.25 9.36 -18.69
N SER A 131 -4.14 8.60 -18.04
CA SER A 131 -5.20 9.15 -17.19
C SER A 131 -4.62 9.94 -16.02
N ILE A 132 -3.58 9.41 -15.37
CA ILE A 132 -2.86 10.10 -14.30
C ILE A 132 -2.16 11.33 -14.84
N CYS A 133 -1.36 11.16 -15.91
CA CYS A 133 -0.63 12.25 -16.54
C CYS A 133 -1.53 13.40 -17.06
N GLN A 134 -2.78 13.12 -17.40
CA GLN A 134 -3.73 14.15 -17.82
C GLN A 134 -4.30 14.96 -16.65
N ARG A 135 -4.25 14.43 -15.44
CA ARG A 135 -4.85 15.05 -14.23
C ARG A 135 -3.88 15.95 -13.49
N VAL A 136 -2.57 15.67 -13.58
CA VAL A 136 -1.55 16.48 -12.90
C VAL A 136 -1.47 17.88 -13.49
N ARG A 137 -1.22 18.85 -12.61
CA ARG A 137 -1.26 20.29 -12.96
C ARG A 137 -0.14 20.70 -13.91
N LYS A 138 1.08 20.80 -13.45
CA LYS A 138 2.16 21.50 -14.12
C LYS A 138 3.41 20.64 -14.25
N CYS A 139 3.40 19.62 -15.11
CA CYS A 139 4.60 18.81 -15.31
C CYS A 139 4.72 18.28 -16.73
N ASN A 140 5.93 17.89 -17.12
CA ASN A 140 6.19 17.25 -18.41
C ASN A 140 5.68 15.80 -18.40
N LYS A 141 4.49 15.60 -18.94
CA LYS A 141 3.78 14.32 -18.96
C LYS A 141 4.57 13.18 -19.61
N LYS A 142 5.47 13.50 -20.55
CA LYS A 142 6.29 12.52 -21.25
C LYS A 142 7.29 11.82 -20.33
N ASN A 143 7.84 12.54 -19.35
CA ASN A 143 8.82 12.00 -18.41
C ASN A 143 8.18 11.54 -17.09
N LEU A 144 6.97 12.00 -16.78
CA LEU A 144 6.20 11.53 -15.62
C LEU A 144 5.81 10.04 -15.77
N GLU A 145 5.38 9.62 -16.96
CA GLU A 145 4.97 8.24 -17.21
C GLU A 145 6.08 7.23 -16.89
N PRO A 146 7.33 7.36 -17.39
CA PRO A 146 8.45 6.49 -17.00
C PRO A 146 8.77 6.50 -15.49
N THR A 147 8.53 7.63 -14.81
CA THR A 147 8.72 7.70 -13.36
C THR A 147 7.68 6.88 -12.61
N ILE A 148 6.41 6.94 -13.03
CA ILE A 148 5.35 6.10 -12.48
C ILE A 148 5.63 4.62 -12.76
N GLU A 149 6.07 4.28 -13.99
CA GLU A 149 6.46 2.91 -14.34
C GLU A 149 7.57 2.39 -13.42
N LEU A 150 8.60 3.20 -13.16
CA LEU A 150 9.68 2.83 -12.24
C LEU A 150 9.16 2.58 -10.81
N ALA A 151 8.27 3.43 -10.32
CA ALA A 151 7.62 3.25 -9.02
C ALA A 151 6.83 1.94 -8.94
N VAL A 152 6.10 1.60 -10.02
CA VAL A 152 5.33 0.33 -10.13
C VAL A 152 6.28 -0.88 -10.19
N GLU A 153 7.39 -0.78 -10.91
CA GLU A 153 8.40 -1.85 -10.94
C GLU A 153 8.96 -2.10 -9.53
N ILE A 154 9.31 -1.04 -8.79
CA ILE A 154 9.80 -1.16 -7.40
C ILE A 154 8.73 -1.79 -6.49
N ALA A 155 7.48 -1.34 -6.60
CA ALA A 155 6.37 -1.88 -5.82
C ALA A 155 6.15 -3.39 -6.05
N ARG A 156 6.34 -3.87 -7.29
CA ARG A 156 6.16 -5.28 -7.68
C ARG A 156 7.35 -6.15 -7.31
N GLU A 157 8.54 -5.68 -7.63
CA GLU A 157 9.76 -6.48 -7.52
C GLU A 157 10.26 -6.53 -6.08
N GLY A 158 10.09 -5.43 -5.33
CA GLY A 158 10.76 -5.28 -4.04
C GLY A 158 12.27 -5.43 -4.18
N ARG A 159 12.94 -5.83 -3.11
CA ARG A 159 14.36 -6.18 -3.13
C ARG A 159 14.66 -7.30 -2.15
N GLU A 160 15.39 -8.33 -2.60
CA GLU A 160 15.79 -9.49 -1.78
C GLU A 160 14.61 -10.13 -1.02
N GLY A 161 13.45 -10.21 -1.67
CA GLY A 161 12.23 -10.76 -1.06
C GLY A 161 11.53 -9.82 -0.07
N ARG A 162 12.01 -8.56 0.08
CA ARG A 162 11.40 -7.54 0.94
C ARG A 162 10.65 -6.52 0.10
N ARG A 163 9.52 -6.06 0.59
CA ARG A 163 8.79 -4.93 0.02
C ARG A 163 9.52 -3.64 0.37
N ILE A 164 9.60 -2.73 -0.60
CA ILE A 164 10.32 -1.46 -0.45
C ILE A 164 9.31 -0.33 -0.49
N GLY A 165 9.41 0.59 0.47
CA GLY A 165 8.71 1.86 0.44
C GLY A 165 9.68 2.98 0.04
N THR A 166 9.32 3.78 -0.96
CA THR A 166 10.11 4.93 -1.40
C THR A 166 9.22 6.09 -1.87
N LEU A 167 9.82 7.23 -2.15
CA LEU A 167 9.12 8.44 -2.57
C LEU A 167 9.88 9.12 -3.69
N PHE A 168 9.17 9.49 -4.75
CA PHE A 168 9.65 10.33 -5.85
C PHE A 168 8.89 11.64 -5.85
N THR A 169 9.60 12.75 -6.07
CA THR A 169 9.02 14.03 -6.50
C THR A 169 9.38 14.27 -7.94
N PHE A 170 8.43 14.69 -8.75
CA PHE A 170 8.59 14.92 -10.18
C PHE A 170 8.15 16.33 -10.55
N GLY A 171 9.01 17.07 -11.27
CA GLY A 171 8.81 18.47 -11.61
C GLY A 171 9.20 19.41 -10.46
N ASP A 172 9.27 20.69 -10.76
CA ASP A 172 9.61 21.78 -9.81
C ASP A 172 10.75 21.44 -8.83
N SER A 173 11.80 20.82 -9.39
CA SER A 173 12.91 20.28 -8.60
C SER A 173 13.59 21.32 -7.73
N ASP A 174 13.68 22.57 -8.16
CA ASP A 174 14.33 23.65 -7.40
C ASP A 174 13.55 24.00 -6.14
N ALA A 175 12.21 24.11 -6.22
CA ALA A 175 11.37 24.35 -5.06
C ALA A 175 11.39 23.16 -4.08
N VAL A 176 11.41 21.94 -4.61
CA VAL A 176 11.55 20.73 -3.77
C VAL A 176 12.90 20.70 -3.07
N LEU A 177 14.00 21.01 -3.76
CA LEU A 177 15.34 21.06 -3.16
C LEU A 177 15.42 22.15 -2.08
N ALA A 178 14.78 23.31 -2.28
CA ALA A 178 14.71 24.38 -1.31
C ALA A 178 13.95 24.00 -0.03
N GLN A 179 12.99 23.06 -0.13
CA GLN A 179 12.18 22.56 0.98
C GLN A 179 12.59 21.14 1.40
N SER A 180 13.85 20.80 1.23
CA SER A 180 14.37 19.50 1.59
C SER A 180 15.84 19.58 1.99
N ARG A 181 16.33 18.58 2.71
CA ARG A 181 17.73 18.42 3.09
C ARG A 181 18.21 17.00 2.85
N SER A 182 19.51 16.82 2.68
CA SER A 182 20.10 15.48 2.55
C SER A 182 20.00 14.73 3.87
N LEU A 183 19.53 13.48 3.85
CA LEU A 183 19.60 12.57 5.01
C LEU A 183 20.97 11.95 5.16
N ILE A 184 21.58 11.59 4.03
CA ILE A 184 22.93 11.05 3.91
C ILE A 184 23.65 11.78 2.77
N LEU A 185 24.90 11.45 2.49
CA LEU A 185 25.58 11.90 1.28
C LEU A 185 24.77 11.44 0.06
N ASP A 186 24.51 12.37 -0.85
CA ASP A 186 23.74 12.07 -2.06
C ASP A 186 24.53 11.11 -2.97
N PRO A 187 24.05 9.88 -3.17
CA PRO A 187 24.77 8.90 -3.98
C PRO A 187 24.80 9.26 -5.48
N LEU A 188 23.96 10.20 -5.94
CA LEU A 188 23.92 10.67 -7.32
C LEU A 188 24.72 11.96 -7.55
N ALA A 189 25.30 12.54 -6.49
CA ALA A 189 26.10 13.75 -6.60
C ALA A 189 27.33 13.53 -7.47
N GLY A 190 27.64 14.52 -8.34
CA GLY A 190 28.81 14.48 -9.21
C GLY A 190 28.69 13.62 -10.47
N HIS A 191 27.62 12.86 -10.63
CA HIS A 191 27.34 12.14 -11.88
C HIS A 191 26.77 13.07 -12.96
N PRO A 192 27.13 12.90 -14.24
CA PRO A 192 26.63 13.75 -15.32
C PRO A 192 25.13 13.50 -15.55
N ASP A 193 24.40 14.56 -15.89
CA ASP A 193 22.92 14.48 -16.08
C ASP A 193 22.51 13.49 -17.16
N GLY A 194 23.30 13.31 -18.20
CA GLY A 194 23.03 12.32 -19.24
C GLY A 194 23.01 10.86 -18.74
N ALA A 195 23.64 10.57 -17.59
CA ALA A 195 23.59 9.25 -16.97
C ALA A 195 22.46 9.13 -15.91
N LYS A 196 21.72 10.23 -15.64
CA LYS A 196 20.71 10.29 -14.60
C LYS A 196 19.27 10.40 -15.12
N HIS A 197 19.03 10.08 -16.38
CA HIS A 197 17.71 10.17 -16.97
C HIS A 197 16.85 8.94 -16.59
N VAL A 198 15.63 9.16 -16.10
CA VAL A 198 14.71 8.13 -15.57
C VAL A 198 14.36 7.01 -16.56
N THR A 199 14.59 7.21 -17.87
CA THR A 199 14.41 6.18 -18.91
C THR A 199 15.65 5.34 -19.14
N ASP A 200 16.82 5.71 -18.59
CA ASP A 200 18.03 4.92 -18.71
C ASP A 200 17.95 3.66 -17.85
N GLN A 201 18.18 2.49 -18.47
CA GLN A 201 18.02 1.20 -17.80
C GLN A 201 19.04 0.98 -16.67
N ASN A 202 20.27 1.49 -16.82
CA ASN A 202 21.29 1.37 -15.78
C ASN A 202 20.92 2.24 -14.57
N LEU A 203 20.41 3.46 -14.82
CA LEU A 203 19.91 4.31 -13.76
C LEU A 203 18.72 3.68 -13.05
N ARG A 204 17.75 3.11 -13.79
CA ARG A 204 16.58 2.43 -13.18
C ARG A 204 17.03 1.30 -12.24
N GLY A 205 18.01 0.48 -12.66
CA GLY A 205 18.63 -0.53 -11.80
C GLY A 205 19.25 0.09 -10.54
N THR A 206 20.01 1.17 -10.69
CA THR A 206 20.62 1.91 -9.57
C THR A 206 19.56 2.46 -8.62
N ILE A 207 18.49 3.08 -9.13
CA ILE A 207 17.40 3.61 -8.29
C ILE A 207 16.72 2.49 -7.50
N LYS A 208 16.49 1.32 -8.09
CA LYS A 208 15.92 0.17 -7.38
C LYS A 208 16.78 -0.27 -6.19
N GLU A 209 18.11 -0.21 -6.31
CA GLU A 209 19.02 -0.46 -5.19
C GLU A 209 18.95 0.65 -4.13
N LEU A 210 19.01 1.91 -4.58
CA LEU A 210 18.99 3.06 -3.70
C LEU A 210 17.62 3.28 -3.01
N ALA A 211 16.54 2.74 -3.57
CA ALA A 211 15.19 2.84 -3.00
C ALA A 211 15.05 2.12 -1.64
N GLN A 212 16.03 1.30 -1.25
CA GLN A 212 16.12 0.71 0.08
C GLN A 212 16.57 1.72 1.15
N LEU A 213 17.15 2.83 0.74
CA LEU A 213 17.57 3.90 1.63
C LEU A 213 16.40 4.84 1.93
N ASP A 214 16.42 5.44 3.11
CA ASP A 214 15.45 6.46 3.46
C ASP A 214 15.60 7.74 2.64
N GLY A 215 14.49 8.44 2.47
CA GLY A 215 14.43 9.70 1.77
C GLY A 215 13.78 9.62 0.39
N ALA A 216 13.62 10.79 -0.22
CA ALA A 216 12.99 10.96 -1.51
C ALA A 216 14.03 11.09 -2.62
N PHE A 217 13.63 10.66 -3.81
CA PHE A 217 14.27 11.02 -5.07
C PHE A 217 13.64 12.29 -5.62
N VAL A 218 14.45 13.24 -6.06
CA VAL A 218 13.99 14.47 -6.70
C VAL A 218 14.29 14.38 -8.20
N ILE A 219 13.24 14.47 -9.02
CA ILE A 219 13.31 14.32 -10.46
C ILE A 219 12.81 15.60 -11.10
N SER A 220 13.61 16.18 -12.03
CA SER A 220 13.22 17.37 -12.77
C SER A 220 12.17 17.06 -13.84
N ASP A 221 11.55 18.12 -14.40
CA ASP A 221 10.63 18.01 -15.55
C ASP A 221 11.26 17.35 -16.78
N ASP A 222 12.57 17.47 -16.93
CA ASP A 222 13.31 16.81 -18.01
C ASP A 222 13.57 15.33 -17.76
N GLY A 223 13.14 14.80 -16.61
CA GLY A 223 13.31 13.40 -16.24
C GLY A 223 14.69 13.06 -15.69
N ILE A 224 15.45 14.07 -15.28
CA ILE A 224 16.75 13.88 -14.64
C ILE A 224 16.56 13.69 -13.14
N VAL A 225 17.12 12.64 -12.57
CA VAL A 225 17.17 12.44 -11.12
C VAL A 225 18.26 13.34 -10.54
N VAL A 226 17.86 14.50 -10.05
CA VAL A 226 18.79 15.56 -9.60
C VAL A 226 19.38 15.28 -8.25
N SER A 227 18.65 14.56 -7.37
CA SER A 227 19.10 14.21 -6.01
C SER A 227 18.37 12.98 -5.49
N ALA A 228 19.02 12.27 -4.57
CA ALA A 228 18.45 11.13 -3.85
C ALA A 228 18.62 11.26 -2.35
N CYS A 229 17.94 10.42 -1.57
CA CYS A 229 18.01 10.37 -0.11
C CYS A 229 17.70 11.73 0.54
N ARG A 230 16.66 12.42 0.05
CA ARG A 230 16.23 13.73 0.54
C ARG A 230 15.16 13.61 1.62
N TYR A 231 15.35 14.26 2.75
CA TYR A 231 14.28 14.49 3.72
C TYR A 231 13.48 15.72 3.27
N LEU A 232 12.17 15.55 3.11
CA LEU A 232 11.28 16.63 2.72
C LEU A 232 10.81 17.38 3.97
N ASP A 233 11.17 18.65 4.07
CA ASP A 233 10.86 19.52 5.23
C ASP A 233 9.48 20.21 5.06
N ALA A 234 8.75 19.97 3.96
CA ALA A 234 7.46 20.59 3.72
C ALA A 234 6.44 20.13 4.77
N VAL A 235 5.88 21.11 5.47
CA VAL A 235 4.80 20.92 6.43
C VAL A 235 3.56 21.58 5.86
N ALA A 236 2.56 20.79 5.46
CA ALA A 236 1.26 21.31 5.08
C ALA A 236 0.30 21.16 6.26
N SER A 237 -0.15 22.29 6.80
CA SER A 237 -1.09 22.34 7.94
C SER A 237 -2.48 21.77 7.59
N ASP A 238 -2.82 21.75 6.30
CA ASP A 238 -4.17 21.47 5.81
C ASP A 238 -4.30 20.14 5.04
N VAL A 239 -3.20 19.35 4.98
CA VAL A 239 -3.24 18.03 4.37
C VAL A 239 -3.88 17.04 5.33
N VAL A 240 -5.08 16.58 4.99
CA VAL A 240 -5.78 15.52 5.71
C VAL A 240 -5.71 14.25 4.87
N LEU A 241 -4.99 13.25 5.38
CA LEU A 241 -4.91 11.94 4.74
C LEU A 241 -5.82 10.93 5.45
N PRO A 242 -6.39 9.97 4.72
CA PRO A 242 -7.10 8.85 5.30
C PRO A 242 -6.23 8.05 6.28
N TYR A 243 -6.88 7.43 7.26
CA TYR A 243 -6.20 6.52 8.20
C TYR A 243 -5.49 5.38 7.45
N GLY A 244 -4.32 4.97 7.95
CA GLY A 244 -3.49 3.92 7.33
C GLY A 244 -2.45 4.45 6.34
N MET A 245 -2.36 5.77 6.15
CA MET A 245 -1.28 6.40 5.40
C MET A 245 -0.17 6.86 6.35
N ALA A 246 1.02 6.27 6.19
CA ALA A 246 2.20 6.54 7.01
C ALA A 246 2.89 7.87 6.64
N SER A 247 3.94 8.24 7.40
CA SER A 247 4.72 9.48 7.28
C SER A 247 5.18 9.80 5.84
N ARG A 248 5.52 8.79 5.06
CA ARG A 248 5.97 8.94 3.67
C ARG A 248 4.86 9.49 2.75
N HIS A 249 3.60 9.10 3.00
CA HIS A 249 2.45 9.65 2.28
C HIS A 249 2.19 11.11 2.67
N LEU A 250 2.32 11.42 3.97
CA LEU A 250 2.16 12.78 4.45
C LEU A 250 3.25 13.69 3.85
N ALA A 251 4.50 13.23 3.83
CA ALA A 251 5.60 13.97 3.21
C ALA A 251 5.34 14.22 1.70
N GLY A 252 4.87 13.19 0.97
CA GLY A 252 4.52 13.32 -0.45
C GLY A 252 3.37 14.28 -0.70
N ALA A 253 2.30 14.19 0.06
CA ALA A 253 1.18 15.10 -0.04
C ALA A 253 1.58 16.54 0.31
N SER A 254 2.32 16.73 1.41
CA SER A 254 2.78 18.05 1.84
C SER A 254 3.67 18.74 0.82
N ILE A 255 4.66 18.03 0.27
CA ILE A 255 5.56 18.62 -0.73
C ILE A 255 4.80 18.96 -2.04
N SER A 256 3.84 18.13 -2.44
CA SER A 256 3.02 18.40 -3.63
C SER A 256 2.06 19.57 -3.45
N GLN A 257 1.70 19.92 -2.21
CA GLN A 257 0.93 21.13 -1.90
C GLN A 257 1.82 22.39 -1.86
N ALA A 258 3.01 22.24 -1.30
CA ALA A 258 3.93 23.36 -1.11
C ALA A 258 4.69 23.75 -2.40
N THR A 259 4.70 22.89 -3.42
CA THR A 259 5.39 23.09 -4.70
C THR A 259 4.49 22.71 -5.87
N ASP A 260 4.94 22.96 -7.10
CA ASP A 260 4.28 22.47 -8.31
C ASP A 260 4.70 21.01 -8.67
N ALA A 261 5.44 20.32 -7.80
CA ALA A 261 5.87 18.96 -8.02
C ALA A 261 4.74 17.95 -7.75
N VAL A 262 4.75 16.86 -8.52
CA VAL A 262 3.92 15.66 -8.27
C VAL A 262 4.70 14.72 -7.37
N ALA A 263 4.06 14.17 -6.34
CA ALA A 263 4.68 13.16 -5.49
C ALA A 263 4.13 11.76 -5.80
N ILE A 264 5.05 10.79 -5.92
CA ILE A 264 4.75 9.39 -6.23
C ILE A 264 5.30 8.56 -5.08
N VAL A 265 4.43 7.97 -4.29
CA VAL A 265 4.78 7.21 -3.09
C VAL A 265 4.60 5.73 -3.35
N VAL A 266 5.66 4.96 -3.16
CA VAL A 266 5.62 3.51 -3.11
C VAL A 266 5.50 3.10 -1.65
N SER A 267 4.43 2.40 -1.30
CA SER A 267 4.25 1.91 0.07
C SER A 267 4.81 0.49 0.23
N GLU A 268 5.15 0.12 1.44
CA GLU A 268 5.58 -1.25 1.77
C GLU A 268 4.45 -2.28 1.58
N SER A 269 3.20 -1.83 1.41
CA SER A 269 2.09 -2.69 0.97
C SER A 269 2.05 -2.94 -0.53
N SER A 270 3.10 -2.57 -1.28
CA SER A 270 3.19 -2.68 -2.74
C SER A 270 2.19 -1.82 -3.53
N MET A 271 1.62 -0.79 -2.91
CA MET A 271 0.76 0.17 -3.60
C MET A 271 1.55 1.41 -4.01
N VAL A 272 1.23 1.96 -5.18
CA VAL A 272 1.78 3.24 -5.63
C VAL A 272 0.68 4.29 -5.59
N ARG A 273 0.94 5.40 -4.89
CA ARG A 273 0.02 6.52 -4.74
C ARG A 273 0.60 7.79 -5.32
N VAL A 274 -0.22 8.53 -6.04
CA VAL A 274 0.19 9.77 -6.69
C VAL A 274 -0.55 10.94 -6.05
N PHE A 275 0.21 11.93 -5.60
CA PHE A 275 -0.30 13.15 -4.99
C PHE A 275 0.01 14.36 -5.87
N ASP A 276 -0.97 15.26 -6.00
CA ASP A 276 -0.84 16.55 -6.63
C ASP A 276 -1.68 17.57 -5.85
N ASP A 277 -1.12 18.74 -5.54
CA ASP A 277 -1.79 19.78 -4.73
C ASP A 277 -2.26 19.27 -3.36
N GLY A 278 -1.46 18.45 -2.70
CA GLY A 278 -1.81 17.87 -1.40
C GLY A 278 -2.88 16.77 -1.45
N LYS A 279 -3.40 16.44 -2.64
CA LYS A 279 -4.52 15.51 -2.83
C LYS A 279 -4.05 14.20 -3.43
N LEU A 280 -4.61 13.10 -2.96
CA LEU A 280 -4.45 11.80 -3.59
C LEU A 280 -5.25 11.77 -4.89
N ILE A 281 -4.55 11.68 -6.02
CA ILE A 281 -5.16 11.70 -7.36
C ILE A 281 -5.21 10.33 -8.03
N ALA A 282 -4.37 9.38 -7.58
CA ALA A 282 -4.38 8.01 -8.11
C ALA A 282 -3.82 7.01 -7.10
N GLU A 283 -4.38 5.81 -7.12
CA GLU A 283 -3.82 4.61 -6.52
C GLU A 283 -3.61 3.56 -7.61
N ILE A 284 -2.41 2.95 -7.62
CA ILE A 284 -2.04 1.90 -8.57
C ILE A 284 -1.78 0.63 -7.76
N ILE A 285 -2.54 -0.40 -8.05
CA ILE A 285 -2.45 -1.70 -7.41
C ILE A 285 -1.81 -2.65 -8.43
N PRO A 286 -0.55 -3.07 -8.21
CA PRO A 286 0.22 -3.85 -9.18
C PRO A 286 -0.37 -5.23 -9.50
N GLU A 287 -1.19 -5.77 -8.61
CA GLU A 287 -1.80 -7.09 -8.76
C GLU A 287 -3.31 -7.00 -8.56
N LEU A 288 -4.08 -7.41 -9.56
CA LEU A 288 -5.54 -7.31 -9.55
C LEU A 288 -6.21 -8.03 -8.36
N TRP A 289 -5.62 -9.15 -7.91
CA TRP A 289 -6.17 -9.89 -6.76
C TRP A 289 -6.03 -9.13 -5.44
N LEU A 290 -5.11 -8.15 -5.35
CA LEU A 290 -4.97 -7.29 -4.19
C LEU A 290 -6.13 -6.30 -4.05
N MET A 291 -6.85 -6.01 -5.14
CA MET A 291 -7.99 -5.07 -5.10
C MET A 291 -9.10 -5.54 -4.14
N ASP A 292 -9.30 -6.84 -4.02
CA ASP A 292 -10.29 -7.39 -3.10
C ASP A 292 -9.84 -7.32 -1.62
N HIS A 293 -8.56 -7.06 -1.39
CA HIS A 293 -7.94 -7.11 -0.06
C HIS A 293 -7.56 -5.74 0.49
N TYR A 294 -7.50 -4.70 -0.34
CA TYR A 294 -7.12 -3.36 0.11
C TYR A 294 -8.30 -2.38 0.11
N ASN A 295 -8.39 -1.58 1.16
CA ASN A 295 -9.30 -0.45 1.20
C ASN A 295 -8.78 0.65 0.27
N ILE A 296 -9.55 0.98 -0.77
CA ILE A 296 -9.24 2.07 -1.68
C ILE A 296 -9.45 3.39 -0.94
N GLN A 297 -8.42 4.22 -0.90
CA GLN A 297 -8.42 5.49 -0.15
C GLN A 297 -8.79 6.72 -1.02
N LEU A 298 -9.08 6.51 -2.32
CA LEU A 298 -9.56 7.59 -3.18
C LEU A 298 -10.94 8.06 -2.75
N ALA A 299 -11.07 9.34 -2.44
CA ALA A 299 -12.35 9.97 -2.13
C ALA A 299 -13.14 10.29 -3.40
N GLY A 300 -14.48 10.14 -3.34
CA GLY A 300 -15.39 10.48 -4.43
C GLY A 300 -15.50 9.42 -5.53
N PRO A 301 -16.17 9.76 -6.64
CA PRO A 301 -16.23 8.87 -7.77
C PRO A 301 -14.86 8.70 -8.40
N TYR A 302 -14.51 7.47 -8.79
CA TYR A 302 -13.25 7.18 -9.46
C TYR A 302 -13.48 6.43 -10.77
N ARG A 303 -12.49 6.53 -11.65
CA ARG A 303 -12.41 5.77 -12.89
C ARG A 303 -11.36 4.67 -12.73
N GLU A 304 -11.71 3.47 -13.13
CA GLU A 304 -10.82 2.31 -13.14
C GLU A 304 -10.27 2.08 -14.55
N GLU A 305 -8.97 1.83 -14.65
CA GLU A 305 -8.31 1.39 -15.88
C GLU A 305 -7.48 0.14 -15.56
N LEU A 306 -7.62 -0.90 -16.39
CA LEU A 306 -6.86 -2.13 -16.26
C LEU A 306 -5.77 -2.18 -17.34
N MET A 307 -4.52 -2.40 -16.92
CA MET A 307 -3.37 -2.51 -17.82
C MET A 307 -2.58 -3.77 -17.46
N GLY A 308 -2.82 -4.85 -18.20
CA GLY A 308 -2.24 -6.16 -17.87
C GLY A 308 -2.72 -6.65 -16.51
N ASN A 309 -1.79 -6.76 -15.55
CA ASN A 309 -2.09 -7.10 -14.15
C ASN A 309 -2.11 -5.88 -13.21
N LEU A 310 -2.16 -4.67 -13.75
CA LEU A 310 -2.29 -3.43 -13.00
C LEU A 310 -3.74 -2.97 -12.97
N ALA A 311 -4.20 -2.51 -11.82
CA ALA A 311 -5.41 -1.73 -11.68
C ALA A 311 -5.05 -0.30 -11.31
N ILE A 312 -5.54 0.66 -12.09
CA ILE A 312 -5.28 2.08 -11.91
C ILE A 312 -6.59 2.75 -11.57
N LEU A 313 -6.65 3.36 -10.40
CA LEU A 313 -7.82 4.08 -9.92
C LEU A 313 -7.50 5.58 -9.91
N THR A 314 -8.31 6.37 -10.59
CA THR A 314 -8.16 7.83 -10.64
C THR A 314 -9.47 8.48 -10.22
N THR A 315 -9.40 9.57 -9.46
CA THR A 315 -10.61 10.34 -9.12
C THR A 315 -11.31 10.80 -10.41
N ALA A 316 -12.62 10.67 -10.51
CA ALA A 316 -13.37 11.23 -11.63
C ALA A 316 -13.40 12.77 -11.52
N ASN A 317 -13.31 13.49 -12.63
CA ASN A 317 -13.55 14.93 -12.60
C ASN A 317 -15.03 15.14 -12.29
N GLU A 318 -15.35 15.99 -11.32
CA GLU A 318 -16.64 16.63 -11.23
C GLU A 318 -16.69 17.64 -12.39
N ASN A 319 -17.45 17.31 -13.45
CA ASN A 319 -17.84 18.27 -14.49
C ASN A 319 -19.02 19.08 -13.98
#